data_59f03a867f789c0c650b1a97962e86e7
#
_entry.id   59f03a867f789c0c650b1a97962e86e7
#
_cell.length_a   1.000
_cell.length_b   1.000
_cell.length_c   1.000
_cell.angle_alpha   90.00
_cell.angle_beta   90.00
_cell.angle_gamma   90.00
#
_symmetry.space_group_name_H-M   'P 1'
#
loop_
_entity.id
_entity.type
_entity.pdbx_description
1 polymer ?
#
loop_
_entity_poly.entity_id
_entity_poly.type
_entity_poly.pdbx_seq_one_letter_code
_entity_poly.pdbx_strand_id
1 'polypeptide(L)'
;MGNFQKLRVWQLAKDLAVNIYKLTLRSSFSKDLGLKDQIQRSAVSIPSNIAEGDELDTDKQSIRHFYIAKGSSAELLTQLIIANEIGYIDMETKDNLVNECKVISVMLTKLIRARS
;
A
#
# COMPACT_ATOMS: atom_id res chain seq x y z
N MET A 1 14.32 -1.84 19.12
CA MET A 1 13.69 -0.96 18.12
C MET A 1 14.06 -1.36 16.71
N GLY A 2 13.10 -1.39 15.83
CA GLY A 2 13.35 -1.73 14.45
C GLY A 2 14.01 -0.59 13.67
N ASN A 3 14.50 -0.93 12.50
CA ASN A 3 14.98 0.05 11.54
C ASN A 3 14.22 -0.16 10.24
N PHE A 4 12.95 0.26 10.23
CA PHE A 4 12.00 -0.04 9.16
C PHE A 4 12.48 0.50 7.80
N GLN A 5 13.27 1.57 7.78
CA GLN A 5 13.76 2.14 6.52
C GLN A 5 14.67 1.17 5.76
N LYS A 6 15.24 0.18 6.42
CA LYS A 6 16.03 -0.88 5.79
C LYS A 6 15.19 -2.05 5.29
N LEU A 7 13.94 -2.15 5.71
CA LEU A 7 13.06 -3.21 5.23
C LEU A 7 12.69 -2.99 3.78
N ARG A 8 12.94 -3.99 2.95
CA ARG A 8 12.63 -3.92 1.52
C ARG A 8 11.14 -3.66 1.28
N VAL A 9 10.26 -4.33 2.06
CA VAL A 9 8.82 -4.15 1.91
C VAL A 9 8.38 -2.72 2.24
N TRP A 10 9.02 -2.08 3.23
CA TRP A 10 8.73 -0.68 3.54
C TRP A 10 9.13 0.23 2.38
N GLN A 11 10.32 0.01 1.80
CA GLN A 11 10.80 0.81 0.68
C GLN A 11 9.86 0.71 -0.51
N LEU A 12 9.42 -0.51 -0.85
CA LEU A 12 8.47 -0.73 -1.95
C LEU A 12 7.12 -0.09 -1.67
N ALA A 13 6.62 -0.21 -0.45
CA ALA A 13 5.34 0.39 -0.06
C ALA A 13 5.39 1.92 -0.08
N LYS A 14 6.50 2.49 0.38
CA LYS A 14 6.72 3.94 0.35
C LYS A 14 6.75 4.44 -1.10
N ASP A 15 7.50 3.77 -1.97
CA ASP A 15 7.58 4.14 -3.38
C ASP A 15 6.22 4.03 -4.07
N LEU A 16 5.45 2.98 -3.75
CA LEU A 16 4.10 2.83 -4.26
C LEU A 16 3.20 4.00 -3.84
N ALA A 17 3.26 4.40 -2.58
CA ALA A 17 2.48 5.55 -2.08
C ALA A 17 2.83 6.84 -2.81
N VAL A 18 4.13 7.08 -3.05
CA VAL A 18 4.59 8.26 -3.82
C VAL A 18 4.02 8.22 -5.23
N ASN A 19 4.07 7.06 -5.89
CA ASN A 19 3.56 6.89 -7.25
C ASN A 19 2.04 7.09 -7.31
N ILE A 20 1.31 6.63 -6.30
CA ILE A 20 -0.14 6.84 -6.19
C ILE A 20 -0.46 8.34 -6.07
N TYR A 21 0.28 9.08 -5.26
CA TYR A 21 0.08 10.53 -5.16
C TYR A 21 0.31 11.23 -6.50
N LYS A 22 1.41 10.89 -7.19
CA LYS A 22 1.70 11.46 -8.51
C LYS A 22 0.59 11.13 -9.52
N LEU A 23 0.10 9.90 -9.50
CA LEU A 23 -0.98 9.46 -10.39
C LEU A 23 -2.28 10.23 -10.13
N THR A 24 -2.65 10.39 -8.88
CA THR A 24 -3.93 10.99 -8.49
C THR A 24 -3.96 12.51 -8.63
N LEU A 25 -2.81 13.14 -8.89
CA LEU A 25 -2.75 14.57 -9.20
C LEU A 25 -3.09 14.86 -10.67
N ARG A 26 -3.21 13.82 -11.51
CA ARG A 26 -3.56 13.98 -12.92
C ARG A 26 -5.03 14.34 -13.07
N SER A 27 -5.37 15.02 -14.20
CA SER A 27 -6.68 15.62 -14.44
C SER A 27 -7.86 14.67 -14.27
N SER A 28 -7.73 13.42 -14.71
CA SER A 28 -8.83 12.44 -14.62
C SER A 28 -9.20 12.12 -13.18
N PHE A 29 -8.22 12.05 -12.29
CA PHE A 29 -8.42 11.77 -10.88
C PHE A 29 -8.72 13.01 -10.05
N SER A 30 -8.10 14.13 -10.40
CA SER A 30 -8.07 15.32 -9.52
C SER A 30 -9.47 15.86 -9.19
N LYS A 31 -10.46 15.58 -10.05
CA LYS A 31 -11.83 16.07 -9.87
C LYS A 31 -12.70 15.13 -9.03
N ASP A 32 -12.30 13.87 -8.90
CA ASP A 32 -13.01 12.91 -8.05
C ASP A 32 -12.38 12.88 -6.67
N LEU A 33 -12.79 13.83 -5.83
CA LEU A 33 -12.20 14.01 -4.52
C LEU A 33 -12.40 12.79 -3.62
N GLY A 34 -13.56 12.12 -3.73
CA GLY A 34 -13.85 10.95 -2.91
C GLY A 34 -12.91 9.79 -3.19
N LEU A 35 -12.80 9.39 -4.46
CA LEU A 35 -11.95 8.28 -4.84
C LEU A 35 -10.47 8.62 -4.64
N LYS A 36 -10.07 9.84 -5.01
CA LYS A 36 -8.70 10.31 -4.82
C LYS A 36 -8.29 10.21 -3.34
N ASP A 37 -9.13 10.69 -2.44
CA ASP A 37 -8.85 10.66 -0.99
C ASP A 37 -8.69 9.22 -0.51
N GLN A 38 -9.60 8.32 -0.87
CA GLN A 38 -9.56 6.92 -0.46
C GLN A 38 -8.31 6.20 -0.97
N ILE A 39 -7.94 6.43 -2.22
CA ILE A 39 -6.74 5.80 -2.80
C ILE A 39 -5.48 6.30 -2.11
N GLN A 40 -5.38 7.59 -1.86
CA GLN A 40 -4.25 8.17 -1.15
C GLN A 40 -4.13 7.63 0.27
N ARG A 41 -5.25 7.51 0.97
CA ARG A 41 -5.27 6.99 2.35
C ARG A 41 -4.84 5.54 2.43
N SER A 42 -5.38 4.68 1.55
CA SER A 42 -4.98 3.27 1.57
C SER A 42 -3.52 3.10 1.18
N ALA A 43 -3.02 3.88 0.22
CA ALA A 43 -1.62 3.81 -0.18
C ALA A 43 -0.67 4.19 0.96
N VAL A 44 -0.93 5.29 1.66
CA VAL A 44 -0.09 5.75 2.78
C VAL A 44 -0.18 4.81 3.98
N SER A 45 -1.34 4.19 4.19
CA SER A 45 -1.55 3.26 5.29
C SER A 45 -0.62 2.05 5.23
N ILE A 46 -0.19 1.63 4.03
CA ILE A 46 0.71 0.47 3.90
C ILE A 46 2.08 0.75 4.54
N PRO A 47 2.87 1.73 4.08
CA PRO A 47 4.17 1.98 4.69
C PRO A 47 4.06 2.47 6.13
N SER A 48 3.02 3.21 6.47
CA SER A 48 2.83 3.70 7.84
C SER A 48 2.66 2.55 8.83
N ASN A 49 1.86 1.54 8.48
CA ASN A 49 1.66 0.38 9.36
C ASN A 49 2.86 -0.55 9.40
N ILE A 50 3.61 -0.66 8.31
CA ILE A 50 4.88 -1.40 8.32
C ILE A 50 5.85 -0.74 9.30
N ALA A 51 5.98 0.58 9.23
CA ALA A 51 6.87 1.33 10.12
C ALA A 51 6.44 1.18 11.58
N GLU A 52 5.15 1.37 11.87
CA GLU A 52 4.63 1.22 13.24
C GLU A 52 4.86 -0.20 13.76
N GLY A 53 4.59 -1.21 12.93
CA GLY A 53 4.78 -2.60 13.35
C GLY A 53 6.23 -2.92 13.67
N ASP A 54 7.16 -2.40 12.87
CA ASP A 54 8.60 -2.65 13.10
C ASP A 54 9.13 -1.95 14.34
N GLU A 55 8.52 -0.83 14.74
CA GLU A 55 8.95 -0.06 15.92
C GLU A 55 8.37 -0.58 17.24
N LEU A 56 7.34 -1.43 17.20
CA LEU A 56 6.68 -1.90 18.42
C LEU A 56 7.50 -2.99 19.13
N ASP A 57 7.34 -3.07 20.46
CA ASP A 57 8.17 -3.89 21.32
C ASP A 57 7.86 -5.39 21.24
N THR A 58 6.65 -5.78 20.87
CA THR A 58 6.26 -7.20 20.87
C THR A 58 5.88 -7.67 19.47
N ASP A 59 6.16 -8.94 19.19
CA ASP A 59 5.80 -9.56 17.91
C ASP A 59 4.27 -9.55 17.69
N LYS A 60 3.49 -9.72 18.75
CA LYS A 60 2.04 -9.69 18.66
C LYS A 60 1.53 -8.34 18.13
N GLN A 61 2.08 -7.23 18.64
CA GLN A 61 1.73 -5.88 18.18
C GLN A 61 2.21 -5.65 16.75
N SER A 62 3.44 -6.08 16.44
CA SER A 62 4.02 -5.96 15.11
C SER A 62 3.16 -6.68 14.08
N ILE A 63 2.77 -7.92 14.35
CA ILE A 63 1.96 -8.74 13.47
C ILE A 63 0.61 -8.07 13.19
N ARG A 64 -0.02 -7.51 14.21
CA ARG A 64 -1.30 -6.79 14.04
C ARG A 64 -1.16 -5.66 13.01
N HIS A 65 -0.11 -4.85 13.11
CA HIS A 65 0.12 -3.75 12.17
C HIS A 65 0.46 -4.24 10.77
N PHE A 66 1.19 -5.34 10.66
CA PHE A 66 1.48 -5.93 9.35
C PHE A 66 0.21 -6.46 8.68
N TYR A 67 -0.73 -7.01 9.44
CA TYR A 67 -2.05 -7.40 8.91
C TYR A 67 -2.85 -6.18 8.45
N ILE A 68 -2.80 -5.08 9.17
CA ILE A 68 -3.46 -3.84 8.74
C ILE A 68 -2.86 -3.36 7.41
N ALA A 69 -1.52 -3.38 7.29
CA ALA A 69 -0.84 -3.02 6.04
C ALA A 69 -1.29 -3.93 4.88
N LYS A 70 -1.41 -5.23 5.15
CA LYS A 70 -1.86 -6.19 4.15
C LYS A 70 -3.29 -5.91 3.69
N GLY A 71 -4.18 -5.59 4.64
CA GLY A 71 -5.56 -5.19 4.34
C GLY A 71 -5.61 -3.90 3.52
N SER A 72 -4.76 -2.93 3.84
CA SER A 72 -4.66 -1.69 3.08
C SER A 72 -4.19 -1.93 1.65
N SER A 73 -3.30 -2.89 1.44
CA SER A 73 -2.84 -3.28 0.11
C SER A 73 -3.98 -3.87 -0.72
N ALA A 74 -4.82 -4.71 -0.11
CA ALA A 74 -6.01 -5.26 -0.78
C ALA A 74 -7.02 -4.16 -1.12
N GLU A 75 -7.18 -3.19 -0.23
CA GLU A 75 -8.06 -2.04 -0.45
C GLU A 75 -7.57 -1.19 -1.63
N LEU A 76 -6.28 -0.88 -1.65
CA LEU A 76 -5.67 -0.12 -2.76
C LEU A 76 -5.81 -0.86 -4.08
N LEU A 77 -5.54 -2.16 -4.09
CA LEU A 77 -5.69 -3.00 -5.28
C LEU A 77 -7.11 -2.91 -5.84
N THR A 78 -8.10 -3.02 -4.96
CA THR A 78 -9.52 -2.92 -5.34
C THR A 78 -9.83 -1.54 -5.94
N GLN A 79 -9.34 -0.48 -5.32
CA GLN A 79 -9.57 0.88 -5.79
C GLN A 79 -8.91 1.14 -7.14
N LEU A 80 -7.75 0.54 -7.40
CA LEU A 80 -7.06 0.65 -8.68
C LEU A 80 -7.85 -0.05 -9.81
N ILE A 81 -8.44 -1.19 -9.51
CA ILE A 81 -9.32 -1.88 -10.45
C ILE A 81 -10.54 -1.00 -10.77
N ILE A 82 -11.16 -0.42 -9.76
CA ILE A 82 -12.29 0.50 -9.94
C ILE A 82 -11.87 1.69 -10.80
N ALA A 83 -10.73 2.31 -10.50
CA ALA A 83 -10.23 3.46 -11.25
C ALA A 83 -10.02 3.13 -12.73
N ASN A 84 -9.53 1.93 -13.03
CA ASN A 84 -9.38 1.47 -14.42
C ASN A 84 -10.74 1.29 -15.10
N GLU A 85 -11.69 0.67 -14.43
CA GLU A 85 -13.00 0.37 -15.04
C GLU A 85 -13.83 1.63 -15.29
N ILE A 86 -13.64 2.68 -14.49
CA ILE A 86 -14.32 3.96 -14.76
C ILE A 86 -13.51 4.89 -15.67
N GLY A 87 -12.36 4.43 -16.17
CA GLY A 87 -11.60 5.14 -17.19
C GLY A 87 -10.58 6.16 -16.68
N TYR A 88 -10.27 6.17 -15.39
CA TYR A 88 -9.30 7.13 -14.84
C TYR A 88 -7.85 6.74 -15.12
N ILE A 89 -7.56 5.46 -15.24
CA ILE A 89 -6.22 4.95 -15.58
C ILE A 89 -6.33 3.87 -16.63
N ASP A 90 -5.28 3.72 -17.44
CA ASP A 90 -5.24 2.68 -18.46
C ASP A 90 -4.91 1.31 -17.85
N MET A 91 -5.07 0.27 -18.68
CA MET A 91 -4.87 -1.11 -18.26
C MET A 91 -3.43 -1.37 -17.84
N GLU A 92 -2.45 -0.82 -18.56
CA GLU A 92 -1.04 -1.02 -18.26
C GLU A 92 -0.67 -0.44 -16.90
N THR A 93 -1.11 0.79 -16.64
CA THR A 93 -0.88 1.45 -15.34
C THR A 93 -1.53 0.65 -14.21
N LYS A 94 -2.78 0.22 -14.41
CA LYS A 94 -3.51 -0.58 -13.44
C LYS A 94 -2.78 -1.89 -13.16
N ASP A 95 -2.36 -2.60 -14.20
CA ASP A 95 -1.70 -3.90 -14.05
C ASP A 95 -0.38 -3.77 -13.29
N ASN A 96 0.41 -2.75 -13.59
CA ASN A 96 1.67 -2.50 -12.90
C ASN A 96 1.48 -2.22 -11.41
N LEU A 97 0.54 -1.35 -11.08
CA LEU A 97 0.28 -0.98 -9.68
C LEU A 97 -0.36 -2.11 -8.89
N VAL A 98 -1.29 -2.85 -9.51
CA VAL A 98 -1.90 -4.04 -8.89
C VAL A 98 -0.83 -5.08 -8.59
N ASN A 99 0.12 -5.29 -9.52
CA ASN A 99 1.22 -6.21 -9.29
C ASN A 99 2.08 -5.79 -8.10
N GLU A 100 2.38 -4.50 -7.97
CA GLU A 100 3.12 -3.98 -6.82
C GLU A 100 2.39 -4.26 -5.50
N CYS A 101 1.07 -4.08 -5.47
CA CYS A 101 0.27 -4.42 -4.30
C CYS A 101 0.39 -5.90 -3.94
N LYS A 102 0.34 -6.78 -4.94
CA LYS A 102 0.46 -8.24 -4.74
C LYS A 102 1.83 -8.63 -4.19
N VAL A 103 2.90 -8.04 -4.73
CA VAL A 103 4.27 -8.30 -4.28
C VAL A 103 4.41 -7.88 -2.81
N ILE A 104 3.93 -6.69 -2.46
CA ILE A 104 3.98 -6.19 -1.09
C ILE A 104 3.20 -7.13 -0.15
N SER A 105 2.02 -7.58 -0.56
CA SER A 105 1.19 -8.49 0.23
C SER A 105 1.91 -9.81 0.51
N VAL A 106 2.59 -10.38 -0.49
CA VAL A 106 3.39 -11.60 -0.32
C VAL A 106 4.53 -11.37 0.66
N MET A 107 5.23 -10.24 0.54
CA MET A 107 6.33 -9.90 1.44
C MET A 107 5.84 -9.72 2.88
N LEU A 108 4.67 -9.10 3.05
CA LEU A 108 4.05 -8.95 4.38
C LEU A 108 3.69 -10.30 4.99
N THR A 109 3.17 -11.22 4.19
CA THR A 109 2.89 -12.58 4.66
C THR A 109 4.15 -13.25 5.19
N LYS A 110 5.28 -13.12 4.48
CA LYS A 110 6.56 -13.66 4.92
C LYS A 110 7.04 -13.01 6.21
N LEU A 111 6.89 -11.69 6.32
CA LEU A 111 7.29 -10.94 7.51
C LEU A 111 6.45 -11.35 8.72
N ILE A 112 5.16 -11.54 8.55
CA ILE A 112 4.25 -12.02 9.60
C ILE A 112 4.68 -13.41 10.07
N ARG A 113 4.96 -14.32 9.14
CA ARG A 113 5.40 -15.67 9.47
C ARG A 113 6.72 -15.67 10.23
N ALA A 114 7.64 -14.79 9.85
CA ALA A 114 8.94 -14.68 10.52
C ALA A 114 8.81 -14.22 11.98
N ARG A 115 7.73 -13.55 12.32
CA ARG A 115 7.46 -13.04 13.67
C ARG A 115 6.43 -13.85 14.46
N SER A 116 5.91 -14.87 13.85
CA SER A 116 4.89 -15.73 14.47
C SER A 116 5.48 -16.84 15.36
#